data_595422334503aade3c826b9cef470664
#
_entry.id   595422334503aade3c826b9cef470664
#
_cell.length_a   1.000
_cell.length_b   1.000
_cell.length_c   1.000
_cell.angle_alpha   90.00
_cell.angle_beta   90.00
_cell.angle_gamma   90.00
#
_symmetry.space_group_name_H-M   'P 1'
#
loop_
_entity.id
_entity.type
_entity.pdbx_description
1 polymer ?
#
loop_
_entity_poly.entity_id
_entity_poly.type
_entity_poly.pdbx_seq_one_letter_code
_entity_poly.pdbx_strand_id
1 'polypeptide(L)'
;MEAEPQGIGPPDLTGCNHPYGCLSTNGTMQPTAEQFTEKAWAAILSAQNLAQKRRHQQLETEHLLLALLEQDGLANRILEKAGVSPTTLQDSVESHLSQQPSLQTPPESVYLGSGLNGLLDRAETLKQAYGDSYISIEHLLLALAEDSRCGKRLLSQAGASPKTLKTAIDAVRGSQTVTDQNPEGTYESLEKYGRDLTAAARDGQLDPVIGRDEEIRRTIQILSRRTKNNPVLIGEPGVGKTA
;
A
#
# COMPACT_ATOMS: atom_id res chain seq x y z
N MET A 1 -59.90 31.67 13.41
CA MET A 1 -59.40 30.31 13.64
C MET A 1 -58.50 30.00 12.45
N GLU A 2 -57.29 30.48 12.53
CA GLU A 2 -56.25 30.32 11.49
C GLU A 2 -55.46 29.05 11.83
N ALA A 3 -55.35 28.15 10.87
CA ALA A 3 -54.55 26.91 11.02
C ALA A 3 -53.09 27.23 10.70
N GLU A 4 -52.19 26.94 11.65
CA GLU A 4 -50.76 27.02 11.46
C GLU A 4 -50.26 25.95 10.47
N PRO A 5 -49.30 26.30 9.61
CA PRO A 5 -48.69 25.32 8.71
C PRO A 5 -47.68 24.45 9.50
N GLN A 6 -47.86 23.13 9.40
CA GLN A 6 -46.94 22.14 9.93
C GLN A 6 -45.56 22.26 9.25
N GLY A 7 -44.53 22.51 10.05
CA GLY A 7 -43.14 22.59 9.61
C GLY A 7 -42.66 21.28 9.00
N ILE A 8 -42.12 21.39 7.81
CA ILE A 8 -41.38 20.34 7.12
C ILE A 8 -40.04 20.16 7.91
N GLY A 9 -39.88 19.01 8.55
CA GLY A 9 -38.63 18.63 9.19
C GLY A 9 -37.47 18.60 8.17
N PRO A 10 -36.23 18.74 8.65
CA PRO A 10 -35.07 18.73 7.76
C PRO A 10 -35.00 17.39 7.01
N PRO A 11 -34.53 17.39 5.74
CA PRO A 11 -34.40 16.18 4.96
C PRO A 11 -33.41 15.22 5.59
N ASP A 12 -33.83 13.95 5.65
CA ASP A 12 -33.03 12.83 6.12
C ASP A 12 -31.80 12.65 5.19
N LEU A 13 -30.61 13.06 5.68
CA LEU A 13 -29.34 13.02 4.97
C LEU A 13 -28.67 11.62 5.00
N THR A 14 -29.44 10.55 5.13
CA THR A 14 -28.93 9.16 5.07
C THR A 14 -28.79 8.60 3.65
N GLY A 15 -28.96 9.42 2.61
CA GLY A 15 -28.72 9.05 1.22
C GLY A 15 -27.24 9.23 0.87
N CYS A 16 -26.50 8.14 0.76
CA CYS A 16 -25.15 8.10 0.23
C CYS A 16 -25.08 8.68 -1.19
N ASN A 17 -24.72 9.96 -1.31
CA ASN A 17 -24.49 10.63 -2.59
C ASN A 17 -23.01 10.64 -2.93
N HIS A 18 -22.39 9.42 -3.03
CA HIS A 18 -21.03 9.28 -3.49
C HIS A 18 -21.01 8.66 -4.89
N PRO A 19 -20.22 9.18 -5.86
CA PRO A 19 -20.17 8.68 -7.24
C PRO A 19 -19.69 7.22 -7.37
N TYR A 20 -19.25 6.63 -6.28
CA TYR A 20 -18.78 5.24 -6.21
C TYR A 20 -19.63 4.45 -5.20
N GLY A 21 -20.85 4.12 -5.48
CA GLY A 21 -21.79 3.30 -4.69
C GLY A 21 -21.41 2.91 -3.24
N CYS A 22 -22.37 2.87 -2.34
CA CYS A 22 -22.15 2.41 -0.96
C CYS A 22 -21.93 0.90 -0.93
N LEU A 23 -20.87 0.44 -0.22
CA LEU A 23 -20.73 -0.95 0.20
C LEU A 23 -21.82 -1.23 1.25
N SER A 24 -22.83 -2.03 0.89
CA SER A 24 -23.89 -2.43 1.82
C SER A 24 -23.44 -3.62 2.67
N THR A 25 -23.53 -3.51 3.99
CA THR A 25 -23.12 -4.56 4.94
C THR A 25 -24.29 -5.07 5.73
N ASN A 26 -24.37 -6.40 5.91
CA ASN A 26 -25.23 -7.02 6.90
C ASN A 26 -24.53 -6.97 8.28
N GLY A 27 -24.64 -5.84 8.98
CA GLY A 27 -24.43 -5.76 10.43
C GLY A 27 -22.98 -5.69 10.96
N THR A 28 -21.97 -5.36 10.15
CA THR A 28 -20.56 -5.19 10.56
C THR A 28 -19.97 -3.87 10.05
N MET A 29 -18.85 -3.44 10.61
CA MET A 29 -18.18 -2.16 10.39
C MET A 29 -18.10 -1.80 8.91
N GLN A 30 -18.69 -0.66 8.51
CA GLN A 30 -18.52 -0.14 7.15
C GLN A 30 -17.14 0.51 7.05
N PRO A 31 -16.23 0.04 6.17
CA PRO A 31 -14.96 0.71 5.96
C PRO A 31 -15.19 2.11 5.37
N THR A 32 -14.57 3.13 5.98
CA THR A 32 -14.63 4.52 5.52
C THR A 32 -13.24 4.95 5.07
N ALA A 33 -13.17 5.85 4.06
CA ALA A 33 -11.92 6.35 3.53
C ALA A 33 -10.98 6.95 4.61
N GLU A 34 -11.56 7.48 5.69
CA GLU A 34 -10.82 8.10 6.78
C GLU A 34 -9.97 7.12 7.61
N GLN A 35 -10.24 5.83 7.52
CA GLN A 35 -9.52 4.77 8.25
C GLN A 35 -8.28 4.27 7.50
N PHE A 36 -8.15 4.58 6.22
CA PHE A 36 -7.16 4.01 5.31
C PHE A 36 -6.22 5.08 4.75
N THR A 37 -5.04 4.65 4.30
CA THR A 37 -4.22 5.46 3.40
C THR A 37 -4.91 5.57 2.05
N GLU A 38 -4.57 6.62 1.27
CA GLU A 38 -5.18 6.85 -0.05
C GLU A 38 -5.04 5.64 -0.98
N LYS A 39 -3.86 5.01 -1.01
CA LYS A 39 -3.60 3.83 -1.85
C LYS A 39 -4.33 2.57 -1.35
N ALA A 40 -4.39 2.36 -0.03
CA ALA A 40 -5.14 1.24 0.54
C ALA A 40 -6.64 1.38 0.25
N TRP A 41 -7.19 2.58 0.36
CA TRP A 41 -8.58 2.84 0.00
C TRP A 41 -8.83 2.66 -1.50
N ALA A 42 -7.93 3.17 -2.35
CA ALA A 42 -8.01 2.97 -3.80
C ALA A 42 -7.99 1.47 -4.18
N ALA A 43 -7.22 0.64 -3.48
CA ALA A 43 -7.22 -0.81 -3.69
C ALA A 43 -8.58 -1.45 -3.34
N ILE A 44 -9.25 -1.01 -2.27
CA ILE A 44 -10.60 -1.49 -1.91
C ILE A 44 -11.62 -1.12 -2.98
N LEU A 45 -11.57 0.13 -3.49
CA LEU A 45 -12.45 0.57 -4.58
C LEU A 45 -12.18 -0.19 -5.88
N SER A 46 -10.92 -0.45 -6.21
CA SER A 46 -10.54 -1.27 -7.36
C SER A 46 -11.03 -2.70 -7.21
N ALA A 47 -10.93 -3.29 -6.03
CA ALA A 47 -11.45 -4.63 -5.73
C ALA A 47 -12.97 -4.69 -5.91
N GLN A 48 -13.71 -3.65 -5.51
CA GLN A 48 -15.17 -3.56 -5.74
C GLN A 48 -15.50 -3.53 -7.23
N ASN A 49 -14.76 -2.74 -8.01
CA ASN A 49 -14.92 -2.68 -9.46
C ASN A 49 -14.61 -4.02 -10.14
N LEU A 50 -13.56 -4.74 -9.65
CA LEU A 50 -13.22 -6.08 -10.13
C LEU A 50 -14.33 -7.09 -9.85
N ALA A 51 -14.90 -7.08 -8.64
CA ALA A 51 -16.02 -7.96 -8.28
C ALA A 51 -17.22 -7.70 -9.20
N GLN A 52 -17.57 -6.44 -9.44
CA GLN A 52 -18.68 -6.05 -10.33
C GLN A 52 -18.43 -6.48 -11.79
N LYS A 53 -17.23 -6.23 -12.32
CA LYS A 53 -16.84 -6.63 -13.70
C LYS A 53 -16.86 -8.15 -13.87
N ARG A 54 -16.46 -8.90 -12.86
CA ARG A 54 -16.49 -10.37 -12.86
C ARG A 54 -17.87 -10.94 -12.52
N ARG A 55 -18.87 -10.09 -12.28
CA ARG A 55 -20.26 -10.46 -11.92
C ARG A 55 -20.35 -11.25 -10.63
N HIS A 56 -19.47 -10.95 -9.67
CA HIS A 56 -19.53 -11.50 -8.32
C HIS A 56 -20.39 -10.60 -7.44
N GLN A 57 -21.31 -11.20 -6.69
CA GLN A 57 -22.20 -10.45 -5.81
C GLN A 57 -21.55 -10.03 -4.50
N GLN A 58 -20.47 -10.72 -4.12
CA GLN A 58 -19.73 -10.46 -2.88
C GLN A 58 -18.30 -10.01 -3.20
N LEU A 59 -17.86 -8.96 -2.50
CA LEU A 59 -16.50 -8.50 -2.46
C LEU A 59 -15.76 -9.29 -1.40
N GLU A 60 -14.79 -10.10 -1.81
CA GLU A 60 -14.05 -11.01 -0.95
C GLU A 60 -12.54 -10.77 -1.04
N THR A 61 -11.76 -11.48 -0.21
CA THR A 61 -10.31 -11.30 -0.04
C THR A 61 -9.51 -11.49 -1.34
N GLU A 62 -9.95 -12.38 -2.23
CA GLU A 62 -9.33 -12.60 -3.53
C GLU A 62 -9.40 -11.39 -4.47
N HIS A 63 -10.49 -10.60 -4.40
CA HIS A 63 -10.62 -9.38 -5.20
C HIS A 63 -9.65 -8.30 -4.69
N LEU A 64 -9.51 -8.18 -3.35
CA LEU A 64 -8.57 -7.25 -2.74
C LEU A 64 -7.13 -7.63 -3.08
N LEU A 65 -6.78 -8.92 -3.01
CA LEU A 65 -5.45 -9.39 -3.36
C LEU A 65 -5.11 -9.07 -4.83
N LEU A 66 -6.05 -9.31 -5.76
CA LEU A 66 -5.85 -8.96 -7.17
C LEU A 66 -5.69 -7.44 -7.35
N ALA A 67 -6.54 -6.64 -6.71
CA ALA A 67 -6.46 -5.18 -6.79
C ALA A 67 -5.12 -4.63 -6.29
N LEU A 68 -4.56 -5.21 -5.22
CA LEU A 68 -3.24 -4.85 -4.70
C LEU A 68 -2.11 -5.22 -5.65
N LEU A 69 -2.23 -6.33 -6.38
CA LEU A 69 -1.25 -6.77 -7.37
C LEU A 69 -1.31 -5.94 -8.67
N GLU A 70 -2.52 -5.55 -9.10
CA GLU A 70 -2.71 -4.66 -10.25
C GLU A 70 -2.29 -3.21 -9.98
N GLN A 71 -2.24 -2.84 -8.70
CA GLN A 71 -1.76 -1.54 -8.28
C GLN A 71 -0.23 -1.51 -8.33
N ASP A 72 0.34 -0.81 -9.31
CA ASP A 72 1.79 -0.64 -9.40
C ASP A 72 2.29 0.18 -8.20
N GLY A 73 3.03 -0.48 -7.28
CA GLY A 73 3.51 0.22 -6.08
C GLY A 73 3.97 -0.69 -4.93
N LEU A 74 3.66 -0.25 -3.71
CA LEU A 74 4.20 -0.80 -2.46
C LEU A 74 3.94 -2.29 -2.27
N ALA A 75 2.75 -2.79 -2.66
CA ALA A 75 2.41 -4.21 -2.53
C ALA A 75 3.37 -5.11 -3.31
N ASN A 76 3.60 -4.79 -4.59
CA ASN A 76 4.49 -5.55 -5.47
C ASN A 76 5.93 -5.54 -4.97
N ARG A 77 6.42 -4.39 -4.51
CA ARG A 77 7.77 -4.24 -3.95
C ARG A 77 7.98 -5.06 -2.67
N ILE A 78 6.99 -5.08 -1.77
CA ILE A 78 7.05 -5.91 -0.56
C ILE A 78 7.09 -7.39 -0.94
N LEU A 79 6.29 -7.82 -1.92
CA LEU A 79 6.27 -9.20 -2.41
C LEU A 79 7.60 -9.60 -3.06
N GLU A 80 8.15 -8.77 -3.93
CA GLU A 80 9.47 -8.98 -4.54
C GLU A 80 10.58 -9.09 -3.49
N LYS A 81 10.56 -8.21 -2.49
CA LYS A 81 11.52 -8.25 -1.37
C LYS A 81 11.34 -9.48 -0.48
N ALA A 82 10.13 -10.03 -0.42
CA ALA A 82 9.85 -11.31 0.23
C ALA A 82 10.23 -12.52 -0.64
N GLY A 83 10.73 -12.31 -1.87
CA GLY A 83 11.12 -13.36 -2.81
C GLY A 83 9.97 -13.94 -3.64
N VAL A 84 8.85 -13.23 -3.71
CA VAL A 84 7.65 -13.63 -4.46
C VAL A 84 7.56 -12.85 -5.76
N SER A 85 7.30 -13.54 -6.87
CA SER A 85 6.98 -12.89 -8.15
C SER A 85 5.53 -12.40 -8.15
N PRO A 86 5.26 -11.08 -8.24
CA PRO A 86 3.91 -10.55 -8.27
C PRO A 86 3.09 -11.07 -9.46
N THR A 87 3.71 -11.23 -10.63
CA THR A 87 3.05 -11.72 -11.85
C THR A 87 2.57 -13.18 -11.69
N THR A 88 3.40 -14.05 -11.14
CA THR A 88 3.03 -15.46 -10.91
C THR A 88 1.91 -15.57 -9.86
N LEU A 89 1.96 -14.73 -8.83
CA LEU A 89 0.90 -14.66 -7.83
C LEU A 89 -0.39 -14.12 -8.45
N GLN A 90 -0.32 -13.11 -9.30
CA GLN A 90 -1.47 -12.55 -10.02
C GLN A 90 -2.16 -13.62 -10.88
N ASP A 91 -1.41 -14.38 -11.68
CA ASP A 91 -1.95 -15.49 -12.50
C ASP A 91 -2.67 -16.52 -11.63
N SER A 92 -2.12 -16.84 -10.45
CA SER A 92 -2.72 -17.78 -9.50
C SER A 92 -4.03 -17.24 -8.90
N VAL A 93 -4.09 -15.94 -8.57
CA VAL A 93 -5.29 -15.27 -8.07
C VAL A 93 -6.36 -15.18 -9.16
N GLU A 94 -5.99 -14.85 -10.38
CA GLU A 94 -6.91 -14.82 -11.53
C GLU A 94 -7.50 -16.19 -11.84
N SER A 95 -6.68 -17.23 -11.82
CA SER A 95 -7.13 -18.62 -11.97
C SER A 95 -8.13 -19.00 -10.86
N HIS A 96 -7.87 -18.59 -9.61
CA HIS A 96 -8.78 -18.82 -8.49
C HIS A 96 -10.10 -18.07 -8.67
N LEU A 97 -10.07 -16.80 -9.07
CA LEU A 97 -11.26 -15.98 -9.32
C LEU A 97 -12.10 -16.52 -10.48
N SER A 98 -11.49 -17.06 -11.54
CA SER A 98 -12.20 -17.63 -12.68
C SER A 98 -13.02 -18.88 -12.33
N GLN A 99 -12.69 -19.55 -11.23
CA GLN A 99 -13.41 -20.73 -10.72
C GLN A 99 -14.56 -20.36 -9.78
N GLN A 100 -14.69 -19.09 -9.40
CA GLN A 100 -15.77 -18.64 -8.52
C GLN A 100 -17.10 -18.53 -9.28
N PRO A 101 -18.23 -18.80 -8.62
CA PRO A 101 -19.54 -18.63 -9.22
C PRO A 101 -19.79 -17.18 -9.63
N SER A 102 -20.24 -16.95 -10.85
CA SER A 102 -20.58 -15.63 -11.36
C SER A 102 -22.07 -15.54 -11.74
N LEU A 103 -22.65 -14.38 -11.59
CA LEU A 103 -24.03 -14.09 -12.00
C LEU A 103 -24.13 -13.96 -13.54
N GLN A 104 -25.31 -14.21 -14.08
CA GLN A 104 -25.55 -14.02 -15.52
C GLN A 104 -25.52 -12.54 -15.93
N THR A 105 -26.01 -11.64 -15.05
CA THR A 105 -26.00 -10.21 -15.24
C THR A 105 -25.12 -9.54 -14.18
N PRO A 106 -24.47 -8.40 -14.48
CA PRO A 106 -23.74 -7.64 -13.47
C PRO A 106 -24.66 -7.29 -12.30
N PRO A 107 -24.21 -7.43 -11.05
CA PRO A 107 -25.00 -7.06 -9.88
C PRO A 107 -25.17 -5.54 -9.81
N GLU A 108 -26.35 -5.07 -9.41
CA GLU A 108 -26.60 -3.65 -9.17
C GLU A 108 -25.77 -3.12 -8.00
N SER A 109 -25.53 -3.98 -6.99
CA SER A 109 -24.69 -3.68 -5.83
C SER A 109 -23.85 -4.88 -5.46
N VAL A 110 -22.62 -4.63 -4.99
CA VAL A 110 -21.70 -5.63 -4.47
C VAL A 110 -21.69 -5.52 -2.96
N TYR A 111 -21.87 -6.63 -2.25
CA TYR A 111 -21.89 -6.69 -0.80
C TYR A 111 -20.52 -7.07 -0.27
N LEU A 112 -20.14 -6.51 0.88
CA LEU A 112 -18.92 -6.90 1.57
C LEU A 112 -19.06 -8.33 2.10
N GLY A 113 -18.18 -9.23 1.67
CA GLY A 113 -18.17 -10.63 2.11
C GLY A 113 -17.61 -10.79 3.52
N SER A 114 -17.98 -11.89 4.15
CA SER A 114 -17.54 -12.17 5.53
C SER A 114 -16.03 -12.38 5.65
N GLY A 115 -15.39 -12.94 4.62
CA GLY A 115 -13.94 -13.11 4.56
C GLY A 115 -13.21 -11.76 4.57
N LEU A 116 -13.66 -10.82 3.74
CA LEU A 116 -13.07 -9.49 3.67
C LEU A 116 -13.33 -8.68 4.95
N ASN A 117 -14.52 -8.80 5.55
CA ASN A 117 -14.79 -8.17 6.85
C ASN A 117 -13.78 -8.63 7.92
N GLY A 118 -13.60 -9.95 8.08
CA GLY A 118 -12.63 -10.48 9.03
C GLY A 118 -11.19 -10.09 8.74
N LEU A 119 -10.84 -9.89 7.46
CA LEU A 119 -9.55 -9.38 7.04
C LEU A 119 -9.37 -7.91 7.47
N LEU A 120 -10.38 -7.07 7.27
CA LEU A 120 -10.32 -5.65 7.66
C LEU A 120 -10.23 -5.47 9.18
N ASP A 121 -10.96 -6.27 9.97
CA ASP A 121 -10.85 -6.29 11.45
C ASP A 121 -9.42 -6.65 11.89
N ARG A 122 -8.80 -7.63 11.20
CA ARG A 122 -7.40 -8.01 11.45
C ARG A 122 -6.44 -6.91 11.06
N ALA A 123 -6.65 -6.25 9.91
CA ALA A 123 -5.83 -5.12 9.48
C ALA A 123 -5.90 -3.96 10.48
N GLU A 124 -7.06 -3.70 11.07
CA GLU A 124 -7.21 -2.71 12.16
C GLU A 124 -6.40 -3.11 13.40
N THR A 125 -6.43 -4.39 13.78
CA THR A 125 -5.62 -4.91 14.90
C THR A 125 -4.12 -4.75 14.63
N LEU A 126 -3.68 -5.04 13.40
CA LEU A 126 -2.29 -4.86 12.98
C LEU A 126 -1.87 -3.40 13.01
N LYS A 127 -2.71 -2.49 12.50
CA LYS A 127 -2.49 -1.04 12.58
C LYS A 127 -2.21 -0.59 14.00
N GLN A 128 -3.03 -1.03 14.96
CA GLN A 128 -2.83 -0.71 16.38
C GLN A 128 -1.53 -1.28 16.93
N ALA A 129 -1.18 -2.52 16.55
CA ALA A 129 0.07 -3.16 16.98
C ALA A 129 1.33 -2.46 16.45
N TYR A 130 1.24 -1.83 15.28
CA TYR A 130 2.33 -1.01 14.69
C TYR A 130 2.34 0.44 15.21
N GLY A 131 1.31 0.88 15.95
CA GLY A 131 1.17 2.25 16.42
C GLY A 131 0.82 3.25 15.32
N ASP A 132 0.19 2.78 14.25
CA ASP A 132 -0.16 3.56 13.08
C ASP A 132 -1.54 4.23 13.22
N SER A 133 -1.73 5.36 12.54
CA SER A 133 -3.01 6.09 12.52
C SER A 133 -3.97 5.56 11.45
N TYR A 134 -3.43 5.04 10.34
CA TYR A 134 -4.21 4.58 9.18
C TYR A 134 -3.88 3.14 8.80
N ILE A 135 -4.88 2.41 8.27
CA ILE A 135 -4.65 1.11 7.66
C ILE A 135 -3.98 1.34 6.30
N SER A 136 -2.78 0.80 6.14
CA SER A 136 -1.98 0.89 4.93
C SER A 136 -1.95 -0.44 4.16
N ILE A 137 -1.31 -0.44 2.99
CA ILE A 137 -1.14 -1.63 2.15
C ILE A 137 -0.43 -2.75 2.91
N GLU A 138 0.54 -2.43 3.78
CA GLU A 138 1.29 -3.40 4.58
C GLU A 138 0.37 -4.18 5.52
N HIS A 139 -0.57 -3.50 6.19
CA HIS A 139 -1.54 -4.15 7.08
C HIS A 139 -2.46 -5.07 6.31
N LEU A 140 -2.91 -4.65 5.12
CA LEU A 140 -3.75 -5.47 4.24
C LEU A 140 -3.00 -6.72 3.76
N LEU A 141 -1.72 -6.61 3.37
CA LEU A 141 -0.90 -7.76 2.96
C LEU A 141 -0.65 -8.75 4.11
N LEU A 142 -0.36 -8.26 5.32
CA LEU A 142 -0.20 -9.11 6.49
C LEU A 142 -1.51 -9.82 6.86
N ALA A 143 -2.63 -9.10 6.82
CA ALA A 143 -3.94 -9.69 7.07
C ALA A 143 -4.30 -10.75 6.02
N LEU A 144 -3.96 -10.53 4.74
CA LEU A 144 -4.12 -11.51 3.65
C LEU A 144 -3.28 -12.77 3.88
N ALA A 145 -2.05 -12.63 4.40
CA ALA A 145 -1.19 -13.78 4.69
C ALA A 145 -1.72 -14.68 5.83
N GLU A 146 -2.64 -14.17 6.63
CA GLU A 146 -3.32 -14.94 7.68
C GLU A 146 -4.76 -15.32 7.31
N ASP A 147 -5.27 -14.83 6.18
CA ASP A 147 -6.62 -15.10 5.71
C ASP A 147 -6.85 -16.59 5.43
N SER A 148 -7.83 -17.17 6.10
CA SER A 148 -8.14 -18.61 5.98
C SER A 148 -8.88 -18.98 4.69
N ARG A 149 -9.50 -18.01 4.01
CA ARG A 149 -10.28 -18.25 2.79
C ARG A 149 -9.38 -18.62 1.60
N CYS A 150 -8.53 -17.72 1.18
CA CYS A 150 -7.65 -17.96 0.03
C CYS A 150 -6.27 -17.31 0.17
N GLY A 151 -6.16 -16.18 0.85
CA GLY A 151 -4.95 -15.36 0.91
C GLY A 151 -3.75 -16.12 1.44
N LYS A 152 -3.88 -16.76 2.61
CA LYS A 152 -2.82 -17.61 3.20
C LYS A 152 -2.36 -18.71 2.26
N ARG A 153 -3.29 -19.38 1.59
CA ARG A 153 -2.97 -20.48 0.66
C ARG A 153 -2.22 -19.98 -0.57
N LEU A 154 -2.74 -18.95 -1.22
CA LEU A 154 -2.15 -18.39 -2.45
C LEU A 154 -0.77 -17.78 -2.18
N LEU A 155 -0.62 -16.99 -1.12
CA LEU A 155 0.65 -16.40 -0.71
C LEU A 155 1.68 -17.49 -0.33
N SER A 156 1.27 -18.51 0.43
CA SER A 156 2.17 -19.62 0.80
C SER A 156 2.61 -20.44 -0.41
N GLN A 157 1.74 -20.69 -1.38
CA GLN A 157 2.08 -21.36 -2.64
C GLN A 157 3.08 -20.55 -3.46
N ALA A 158 3.00 -19.23 -3.41
CA ALA A 158 3.95 -18.32 -4.04
C ALA A 158 5.27 -18.14 -3.23
N GLY A 159 5.40 -18.77 -2.05
CA GLY A 159 6.59 -18.68 -1.20
C GLY A 159 6.55 -17.59 -0.12
N ALA A 160 5.47 -16.83 -0.02
CA ALA A 160 5.29 -15.84 1.03
C ALA A 160 4.71 -16.46 2.31
N SER A 161 5.40 -16.29 3.42
CA SER A 161 4.88 -16.57 4.76
C SER A 161 4.61 -15.25 5.51
N PRO A 162 3.76 -15.24 6.56
CA PRO A 162 3.57 -14.05 7.38
C PRO A 162 4.90 -13.49 7.92
N LYS A 163 5.86 -14.36 8.25
CA LYS A 163 7.18 -13.99 8.76
C LYS A 163 8.04 -13.33 7.68
N THR A 164 8.09 -13.89 6.48
CA THR A 164 8.87 -13.31 5.36
C THR A 164 8.30 -11.98 4.92
N LEU A 165 6.97 -11.86 4.85
CA LEU A 165 6.29 -10.60 4.55
C LEU A 165 6.57 -9.54 5.62
N LYS A 166 6.48 -9.89 6.90
CA LYS A 166 6.82 -8.96 7.98
C LYS A 166 8.26 -8.45 7.86
N THR A 167 9.22 -9.34 7.62
CA THR A 167 10.62 -8.96 7.43
C THR A 167 10.80 -8.04 6.21
N ALA A 168 10.09 -8.32 5.11
CA ALA A 168 10.12 -7.48 3.91
C ALA A 168 9.51 -6.09 4.16
N ILE A 169 8.39 -6.03 4.89
CA ILE A 169 7.73 -4.79 5.30
C ILE A 169 8.66 -3.96 6.18
N ASP A 170 9.23 -4.56 7.23
CA ASP A 170 10.16 -3.88 8.13
C ASP A 170 11.38 -3.33 7.37
N ALA A 171 11.84 -4.03 6.35
CA ALA A 171 12.96 -3.61 5.50
C ALA A 171 12.59 -2.53 4.46
N VAL A 172 11.33 -2.39 4.08
CA VAL A 172 10.83 -1.31 3.19
C VAL A 172 10.49 -0.06 4.01
N ARG A 173 9.80 -0.27 5.12
CA ARG A 173 9.26 0.79 5.96
C ARG A 173 10.32 1.43 6.87
N GLY A 174 11.32 0.65 7.31
CA GLY A 174 12.26 1.06 8.35
C GLY A 174 11.57 1.30 9.70
N SER A 175 11.91 2.41 10.38
CA SER A 175 11.33 2.79 11.68
C SER A 175 10.17 3.79 11.57
N GLN A 176 9.62 4.01 10.38
CA GLN A 176 8.57 5.01 10.17
C GLN A 176 7.20 4.49 10.58
N THR A 177 6.37 5.37 11.18
CA THR A 177 4.96 5.11 11.50
C THR A 177 4.06 5.80 10.47
N VAL A 178 2.93 5.19 10.15
CA VAL A 178 1.94 5.73 9.22
C VAL A 178 1.06 6.74 9.98
N THR A 179 1.45 8.00 9.96
CA THR A 179 0.73 9.11 10.61
C THR A 179 -0.03 9.99 9.63
N ASP A 180 0.18 9.77 8.32
CA ASP A 180 -0.41 10.51 7.21
C ASP A 180 -1.21 9.55 6.31
N GLN A 181 -2.19 10.06 5.58
CA GLN A 181 -2.96 9.29 4.59
C GLN A 181 -2.17 8.99 3.30
N ASN A 182 -1.04 9.66 3.06
CA ASN A 182 -0.18 9.42 1.89
C ASN A 182 1.28 9.11 2.27
N PRO A 183 1.54 8.12 3.14
CA PRO A 183 2.90 7.74 3.53
C PRO A 183 3.67 7.13 2.36
N GLU A 184 2.99 6.44 1.46
CA GLU A 184 3.59 5.79 0.30
C GLU A 184 4.23 6.80 -0.65
N GLY A 185 3.68 8.00 -0.77
CA GLY A 185 4.29 9.10 -1.52
C GLY A 185 5.67 9.50 -0.98
N THR A 186 5.87 9.39 0.33
CA THR A 186 7.17 9.66 0.98
C THR A 186 8.16 8.52 0.77
N TYR A 187 7.72 7.27 0.86
CA TYR A 187 8.57 6.09 0.60
C TYR A 187 9.02 6.03 -0.87
N GLU A 188 8.12 6.35 -1.79
CA GLU A 188 8.41 6.34 -3.23
C GLU A 188 9.24 7.55 -3.69
N SER A 189 9.19 8.69 -2.99
CA SER A 189 9.88 9.92 -3.38
C SER A 189 11.39 9.73 -3.47
N LEU A 190 11.99 9.05 -2.50
CA LEU A 190 13.43 8.82 -2.49
C LEU A 190 13.88 7.88 -3.62
N GLU A 191 13.09 6.86 -3.94
CA GLU A 191 13.43 5.94 -5.05
C GLU A 191 13.11 6.55 -6.42
N LYS A 192 12.01 7.29 -6.52
CA LYS A 192 11.58 7.89 -7.79
C LYS A 192 12.43 9.10 -8.19
N TYR A 193 12.89 9.87 -7.21
CA TYR A 193 13.64 11.11 -7.44
C TYR A 193 15.08 11.07 -6.92
N GLY A 194 15.44 10.07 -6.11
CA GLY A 194 16.78 9.85 -5.60
C GLY A 194 17.59 8.91 -6.49
N ARG A 195 18.92 9.10 -6.51
CA ARG A 195 19.86 8.17 -7.09
C ARG A 195 20.72 7.59 -5.96
N ASP A 196 20.73 6.27 -5.80
CA ASP A 196 21.65 5.62 -4.85
C ASP A 196 23.09 5.69 -5.41
N LEU A 197 23.83 6.69 -4.94
CA LEU A 197 25.22 6.87 -5.34
C LEU A 197 26.13 5.77 -4.84
N THR A 198 25.77 5.11 -3.73
CA THR A 198 26.56 3.99 -3.18
C THR A 198 26.43 2.74 -4.05
N ALA A 199 25.22 2.44 -4.52
CA ALA A 199 24.99 1.37 -5.48
C ALA A 199 25.67 1.69 -6.82
N ALA A 200 25.50 2.91 -7.35
CA ALA A 200 26.15 3.34 -8.59
C ALA A 200 27.69 3.27 -8.52
N ALA A 201 28.30 3.56 -7.36
CA ALA A 201 29.74 3.41 -7.16
C ALA A 201 30.17 1.94 -7.17
N ARG A 202 29.41 1.05 -6.54
CA ARG A 202 29.70 -0.41 -6.54
C ARG A 202 29.61 -1.01 -7.93
N ASP A 203 28.68 -0.52 -8.74
CA ASP A 203 28.45 -0.97 -10.12
C ASP A 203 29.37 -0.30 -11.13
N GLY A 204 30.30 0.57 -10.68
CA GLY A 204 31.25 1.28 -11.55
C GLY A 204 30.61 2.32 -12.47
N GLN A 205 29.42 2.81 -12.14
CA GLN A 205 28.65 3.77 -12.92
C GLN A 205 29.01 5.24 -12.64
N LEU A 206 29.92 5.48 -11.67
CA LEU A 206 30.43 6.83 -11.37
C LEU A 206 31.77 7.06 -12.08
N ASP A 207 31.95 8.29 -12.57
CA ASP A 207 33.21 8.69 -13.16
C ASP A 207 34.35 8.69 -12.16
N PRO A 208 35.58 8.26 -12.53
CA PRO A 208 36.72 8.25 -11.63
C PRO A 208 37.16 9.68 -11.30
N VAL A 209 37.31 9.98 -10.03
CA VAL A 209 37.84 11.26 -9.55
C VAL A 209 39.38 11.21 -9.53
N ILE A 210 40.02 12.09 -10.26
CA ILE A 210 41.49 12.15 -10.38
C ILE A 210 42.00 13.44 -9.75
N GLY A 211 43.04 13.35 -8.92
CA GLY A 211 43.76 14.53 -8.40
C GLY A 211 43.01 15.30 -7.30
N ARG A 212 42.09 14.63 -6.55
CA ARG A 212 41.33 15.20 -5.43
C ARG A 212 41.47 14.40 -4.12
N ASP A 213 42.58 13.75 -3.93
CA ASP A 213 42.80 12.83 -2.79
C ASP A 213 42.72 13.53 -1.43
N GLU A 214 43.18 14.78 -1.34
CA GLU A 214 43.13 15.56 -0.10
C GLU A 214 41.71 15.95 0.28
N GLU A 215 40.92 16.43 -0.67
CA GLU A 215 39.52 16.84 -0.46
C GLU A 215 38.67 15.61 -0.10
N ILE A 216 38.85 14.49 -0.76
CA ILE A 216 38.18 13.22 -0.48
C ILE A 216 38.52 12.77 0.94
N ARG A 217 39.80 12.71 1.31
CA ARG A 217 40.24 12.32 2.65
C ARG A 217 39.65 13.22 3.74
N ARG A 218 39.64 14.55 3.49
CA ARG A 218 39.05 15.50 4.43
C ARG A 218 37.54 15.34 4.56
N THR A 219 36.83 15.10 3.45
CA THR A 219 35.40 14.83 3.44
C THR A 219 35.07 13.57 4.26
N ILE A 220 35.80 12.47 4.06
CA ILE A 220 35.64 11.23 4.83
C ILE A 220 35.88 11.48 6.32
N GLN A 221 36.91 12.25 6.69
CA GLN A 221 37.16 12.58 8.08
C GLN A 221 36.01 13.39 8.73
N ILE A 222 35.37 14.30 7.97
CA ILE A 222 34.23 15.07 8.48
C ILE A 222 33.00 14.19 8.62
N LEU A 223 32.70 13.35 7.63
CA LEU A 223 31.57 12.42 7.66
C LEU A 223 31.68 11.38 8.79
N SER A 224 32.91 11.00 9.17
CA SER A 224 33.17 10.04 10.26
C SER A 224 32.99 10.62 11.67
N ARG A 225 32.71 11.91 11.82
CA ARG A 225 32.49 12.54 13.14
C ARG A 225 31.11 12.18 13.70
N ARG A 226 31.02 12.08 15.03
CA ARG A 226 29.72 11.84 15.71
C ARG A 226 28.78 13.03 15.61
N THR A 227 29.30 14.26 15.54
CA THR A 227 28.56 15.51 15.45
C THR A 227 29.27 16.43 14.46
N LYS A 228 28.55 17.39 13.87
CA LYS A 228 29.07 18.35 12.87
C LYS A 228 29.71 17.62 11.67
N ASN A 229 29.01 16.62 11.19
CA ASN A 229 29.45 15.71 10.11
C ASN A 229 28.96 16.11 8.71
N ASN A 230 28.59 17.38 8.52
CA ASN A 230 28.13 17.90 7.24
C ASN A 230 29.28 18.65 6.53
N PRO A 231 29.99 18.03 5.57
CA PRO A 231 31.01 18.71 4.78
C PRO A 231 30.36 19.65 3.75
N VAL A 232 30.96 20.82 3.56
CA VAL A 232 30.59 21.77 2.52
C VAL A 232 31.76 21.95 1.56
N LEU A 233 31.55 21.68 0.29
CA LEU A 233 32.52 21.88 -0.79
C LEU A 233 32.32 23.28 -1.42
N ILE A 234 33.34 24.12 -1.35
CA ILE A 234 33.35 25.46 -1.90
C ILE A 234 34.39 25.54 -3.03
N GLY A 235 34.05 26.20 -4.12
CA GLY A 235 34.99 26.41 -5.24
C GLY A 235 34.29 27.08 -6.42
N GLU A 236 35.10 27.54 -7.38
CA GLU A 236 34.64 28.18 -8.64
C GLU A 236 33.77 27.22 -9.46
N PRO A 237 32.92 27.74 -10.36
CA PRO A 237 32.20 26.91 -11.34
C PRO A 237 33.14 26.04 -12.18
N GLY A 238 32.78 24.80 -12.46
CA GLY A 238 33.57 23.92 -13.34
C GLY A 238 34.74 23.19 -12.68
N VAL A 239 35.06 23.42 -11.40
CA VAL A 239 36.18 22.72 -10.72
C VAL A 239 35.88 21.30 -10.26
N GLY A 240 34.76 20.70 -10.68
CA GLY A 240 34.42 19.31 -10.35
C GLY A 240 33.87 19.09 -8.93
N LYS A 241 33.10 20.03 -8.37
CA LYS A 241 32.49 19.86 -7.03
C LYS A 241 31.44 18.74 -6.99
N THR A 242 30.82 18.44 -8.12
CA THR A 242 29.71 17.48 -8.25
C THR A 242 30.16 16.14 -8.89
N ALA A 243 31.39 16.09 -9.37
CA ALA A 243 32.00 14.88 -9.93
C ALA A 243 32.28 13.83 -8.88
#